data_5ca7bb4eda2beda8bfc376e87dba4bf1
#
_entry.id   5ca7bb4eda2beda8bfc376e87dba4bf1
#
_cell.length_a   1.000
_cell.length_b   1.000
_cell.length_c   1.000
_cell.angle_alpha   90.00
_cell.angle_beta   90.00
_cell.angle_gamma   90.00
#
_symmetry.space_group_name_H-M   'P 1'
#
loop_
_entity.id
_entity.type
_entity.pdbx_description
1 polymer ?
#
loop_
_entity_poly.entity_id
_entity_poly.type
_entity_poly.pdbx_seq_one_letter_code
_entity_poly.pdbx_strand_id
1 'polypeptide(L)'
;MNKLIFSAFMLLFSLASYAQQITPEIKMMLKNDDISNFDKIINKENINKCYPIEEFSYSLLALSIKMNKPNVFKKLINEKANLDLIYDDKTPLMYTVKYGNLDFAKLLLENGANKKAISNKGNTALDYAKKYDQKELIKILD
;
A
#
# COMPACT_ATOMS: atom_id res chain seq x y z
N MET A 1 3.21 -5.15 45.31
CA MET A 1 2.15 -5.23 44.28
C MET A 1 2.54 -4.27 43.19
N ASN A 2 2.67 -4.61 41.92
CA ASN A 2 2.87 -3.77 40.73
C ASN A 2 4.12 -3.98 39.85
N LYS A 3 5.13 -4.74 40.26
CA LYS A 3 6.25 -5.04 39.32
C LYS A 3 5.87 -6.11 38.26
N LEU A 4 4.99 -7.05 38.60
CA LEU A 4 4.52 -8.10 37.70
C LEU A 4 3.51 -7.59 36.65
N ILE A 5 2.70 -6.60 36.99
CA ILE A 5 1.70 -6.01 36.07
C ILE A 5 2.40 -5.13 35.03
N PHE A 6 3.48 -4.42 35.42
CA PHE A 6 4.25 -3.59 34.48
C PHE A 6 5.03 -4.44 33.46
N SER A 7 5.56 -5.60 33.87
CA SER A 7 6.28 -6.48 32.96
C SER A 7 5.35 -7.16 31.96
N ALA A 8 4.14 -7.55 32.37
CA ALA A 8 3.12 -8.14 31.48
C ALA A 8 2.58 -7.12 30.46
N PHE A 9 2.43 -5.84 30.88
CA PHE A 9 1.99 -4.78 29.99
C PHE A 9 3.05 -4.41 28.94
N MET A 10 4.35 -4.38 29.34
CA MET A 10 5.46 -4.18 28.40
C MET A 10 5.62 -5.36 27.43
N LEU A 11 5.41 -6.60 27.88
CA LEU A 11 5.44 -7.79 27.01
C LEU A 11 4.30 -7.78 25.98
N LEU A 12 3.08 -7.36 26.36
CA LEU A 12 1.95 -7.22 25.45
C LEU A 12 2.17 -6.11 24.41
N PHE A 13 2.81 -5.01 24.81
CA PHE A 13 3.16 -3.92 23.89
C PHE A 13 4.26 -4.34 22.89
N SER A 14 5.22 -5.14 23.31
CA SER A 14 6.26 -5.67 22.43
C SER A 14 5.71 -6.70 21.43
N LEU A 15 4.76 -7.55 21.86
CA LEU A 15 4.08 -8.50 20.97
C LEU A 15 3.19 -7.81 19.93
N ALA A 16 2.51 -6.71 20.29
CA ALA A 16 1.72 -5.92 19.35
C ALA A 16 2.61 -5.22 18.29
N SER A 17 3.81 -4.77 18.67
CA SER A 17 4.79 -4.20 17.74
C SER A 17 5.36 -5.25 16.77
N TYR A 18 5.54 -6.50 17.22
CA TYR A 18 5.97 -7.59 16.35
C TYR A 18 4.93 -8.00 15.32
N ALA A 19 3.63 -7.89 15.65
CA ALA A 19 2.53 -8.27 14.76
C ALA A 19 2.33 -7.32 13.58
N GLN A 20 2.95 -6.14 13.58
CA GLN A 20 2.83 -5.13 12.51
C GLN A 20 4.04 -5.06 11.58
N GLN A 21 5.10 -5.81 11.84
CA GLN A 21 6.25 -5.81 10.95
C GLN A 21 6.00 -6.64 9.69
N ILE A 22 6.55 -6.16 8.57
CA ILE A 22 6.54 -6.92 7.32
C ILE A 22 7.37 -8.19 7.49
N THR A 23 6.76 -9.36 7.23
CA THR A 23 7.46 -10.64 7.40
C THR A 23 8.56 -10.85 6.36
N PRO A 24 9.57 -11.70 6.65
CA PRO A 24 10.61 -12.03 5.68
C PRO A 24 10.06 -12.55 4.35
N GLU A 25 8.99 -13.35 4.39
CA GLU A 25 8.33 -13.92 3.21
C GLU A 25 7.72 -12.81 2.34
N ILE A 26 7.02 -11.85 2.95
CA ILE A 26 6.46 -10.68 2.24
C ILE A 26 7.58 -9.82 1.65
N LYS A 27 8.67 -9.63 2.40
CA LYS A 27 9.84 -8.90 1.87
C LYS A 27 10.43 -9.57 0.64
N MET A 28 10.58 -10.90 0.67
CA MET A 28 11.13 -11.65 -0.46
C MET A 28 10.18 -11.64 -1.66
N MET A 29 8.87 -11.82 -1.44
CA MET A 29 7.85 -11.71 -2.47
C MET A 29 7.92 -10.35 -3.17
N LEU A 30 7.96 -9.26 -2.42
CA LEU A 30 8.07 -7.90 -2.96
C LEU A 30 9.42 -7.67 -3.65
N LYS A 31 10.54 -8.10 -3.04
CA LYS A 31 11.88 -7.91 -3.61
C LYS A 31 12.01 -8.57 -4.98
N ASN A 32 11.54 -9.80 -5.09
CA ASN A 32 11.71 -10.63 -6.30
C ASN A 32 10.55 -10.50 -7.29
N ASP A 33 9.46 -9.82 -6.92
CA ASP A 33 8.20 -9.78 -7.68
C ASP A 33 7.63 -11.21 -7.93
N ASP A 34 7.84 -12.11 -6.98
CA ASP A 34 7.50 -13.54 -7.06
C ASP A 34 6.20 -13.83 -6.33
N ILE A 35 5.19 -14.27 -7.07
CA ILE A 35 3.86 -14.60 -6.57
C ILE A 35 3.61 -16.09 -6.36
N SER A 36 4.63 -16.95 -6.52
CA SER A 36 4.50 -18.42 -6.45
C SER A 36 3.93 -18.93 -5.13
N ASN A 37 4.20 -18.23 -4.03
CA ASN A 37 3.69 -18.53 -2.70
C ASN A 37 2.68 -17.49 -2.17
N PHE A 38 2.13 -16.64 -3.05
CA PHE A 38 1.25 -15.54 -2.66
C PHE A 38 0.10 -16.02 -1.76
N ASP A 39 -0.64 -17.04 -2.18
CA ASP A 39 -1.84 -17.51 -1.48
C ASP A 39 -1.54 -18.21 -0.14
N LYS A 40 -0.28 -18.57 0.12
CA LYS A 40 0.18 -19.06 1.43
C LYS A 40 0.56 -17.93 2.39
N ILE A 41 0.98 -16.79 1.84
CA ILE A 41 1.51 -15.64 2.60
C ILE A 41 0.43 -14.60 2.82
N ILE A 42 -0.39 -14.33 1.79
CA ILE A 42 -1.41 -13.28 1.79
C ILE A 42 -2.80 -13.89 1.86
N ASN A 43 -3.63 -13.37 2.74
CA ASN A 43 -5.00 -13.77 2.96
C ASN A 43 -5.90 -12.55 3.24
N LYS A 44 -7.19 -12.77 3.46
CA LYS A 44 -8.18 -11.70 3.71
C LYS A 44 -7.87 -10.84 4.94
N GLU A 45 -7.12 -11.37 5.91
CA GLU A 45 -6.80 -10.67 7.15
C GLU A 45 -5.61 -9.71 6.98
N ASN A 46 -4.68 -10.03 6.06
CA ASN A 46 -3.44 -9.26 5.92
C ASN A 46 -3.28 -8.51 4.59
N ILE A 47 -4.11 -8.79 3.57
CA ILE A 47 -4.01 -8.16 2.24
C ILE A 47 -4.11 -6.63 2.30
N ASN A 48 -4.92 -6.10 3.23
CA ASN A 48 -5.12 -4.67 3.43
C ASN A 48 -4.39 -4.13 4.68
N LYS A 49 -3.52 -4.91 5.30
CA LYS A 49 -2.72 -4.42 6.43
C LYS A 49 -1.73 -3.36 6.00
N CYS A 50 -1.45 -2.47 6.95
CA CYS A 50 -0.46 -1.43 6.86
C CYS A 50 0.84 -1.92 7.49
N TYR A 51 1.94 -1.73 6.81
CA TYR A 51 3.26 -2.14 7.26
C TYR A 51 4.13 -0.90 7.47
N PRO A 52 4.66 -0.69 8.68
CA PRO A 52 5.58 0.41 8.96
C PRO A 52 6.92 0.14 8.25
N ILE A 53 7.37 1.11 7.48
CA ILE A 53 8.67 1.11 6.80
C ILE A 53 9.28 2.50 7.03
N GLU A 54 10.34 2.56 7.83
CA GLU A 54 10.95 3.81 8.29
C GLU A 54 9.93 4.69 9.03
N GLU A 55 9.73 5.92 8.59
CA GLU A 55 8.79 6.89 9.19
C GLU A 55 7.37 6.77 8.63
N PHE A 56 7.14 5.91 7.65
CA PHE A 56 5.87 5.81 6.91
C PHE A 56 5.25 4.43 7.05
N SER A 57 3.96 4.36 6.77
CA SER A 57 3.23 3.10 6.72
C SER A 57 2.62 2.90 5.34
N TYR A 58 2.75 1.69 4.80
CA TYR A 58 2.27 1.37 3.45
C TYR A 58 1.42 0.11 3.45
N SER A 59 0.36 0.08 2.64
CA SER A 59 -0.28 -1.19 2.26
C SER A 59 0.62 -1.98 1.31
N LEU A 60 0.36 -3.28 1.15
CA LEU A 60 1.07 -4.10 0.16
C LEU A 60 0.89 -3.55 -1.26
N LEU A 61 -0.32 -3.04 -1.56
CA LEU A 61 -0.62 -2.43 -2.85
C LEU A 61 0.24 -1.17 -3.07
N ALA A 62 0.33 -0.28 -2.08
CA ALA A 62 1.19 0.90 -2.16
C ALA A 62 2.69 0.54 -2.28
N LEU A 63 3.14 -0.50 -1.57
CA LEU A 63 4.51 -0.99 -1.67
C LEU A 63 4.82 -1.56 -3.05
N SER A 64 3.91 -2.33 -3.64
CA SER A 64 4.09 -2.87 -4.99
C SER A 64 4.21 -1.76 -6.03
N ILE A 65 3.49 -0.64 -5.86
CA ILE A 65 3.62 0.55 -6.70
C ILE A 65 4.99 1.22 -6.48
N LYS A 66 5.34 1.50 -5.22
CA LYS A 66 6.59 2.16 -4.84
C LYS A 66 7.82 1.40 -5.36
N MET A 67 7.78 0.08 -5.27
CA MET A 67 8.88 -0.81 -5.66
C MET A 67 8.81 -1.27 -7.13
N ASN A 68 7.78 -0.83 -7.88
CA ASN A 68 7.50 -1.22 -9.26
C ASN A 68 7.45 -2.75 -9.43
N LYS A 69 6.51 -3.42 -8.72
CA LYS A 69 6.34 -4.88 -8.69
C LYS A 69 5.06 -5.31 -9.41
N PRO A 70 5.08 -5.44 -10.75
CA PRO A 70 3.87 -5.64 -11.54
C PRO A 70 3.15 -6.96 -11.27
N ASN A 71 3.85 -8.05 -10.95
CA ASN A 71 3.21 -9.33 -10.67
C ASN A 71 2.48 -9.29 -9.33
N VAL A 72 3.14 -8.80 -8.28
CA VAL A 72 2.53 -8.62 -6.96
C VAL A 72 1.37 -7.63 -7.04
N PHE A 73 1.53 -6.51 -7.74
CA PHE A 73 0.50 -5.49 -7.93
C PHE A 73 -0.77 -6.07 -8.57
N LYS A 74 -0.63 -6.76 -9.71
CA LYS A 74 -1.76 -7.40 -10.40
C LYS A 74 -2.43 -8.48 -9.56
N LYS A 75 -1.64 -9.31 -8.86
CA LYS A 75 -2.17 -10.34 -7.97
C LYS A 75 -2.99 -9.72 -6.83
N LEU A 76 -2.52 -8.65 -6.19
CA LEU A 76 -3.26 -7.94 -5.14
C LEU A 76 -4.61 -7.39 -5.65
N ILE A 77 -4.65 -6.81 -6.85
CA ILE A 77 -5.91 -6.35 -7.47
C ILE A 77 -6.87 -7.52 -7.71
N ASN A 78 -6.38 -8.62 -8.26
CA ASN A 78 -7.19 -9.81 -8.51
C ASN A 78 -7.77 -10.41 -7.23
N GLU A 79 -7.01 -10.38 -6.13
CA GLU A 79 -7.45 -10.84 -4.80
C GLU A 79 -8.27 -9.77 -4.03
N LYS A 80 -8.72 -8.72 -4.73
CA LYS A 80 -9.61 -7.68 -4.20
C LYS A 80 -9.02 -6.89 -3.04
N ALA A 81 -7.73 -6.57 -3.10
CA ALA A 81 -7.13 -5.56 -2.24
C ALA A 81 -7.92 -4.25 -2.34
N ASN A 82 -8.05 -3.52 -1.24
CA ASN A 82 -8.73 -2.24 -1.24
C ASN A 82 -7.91 -1.20 -2.01
N LEU A 83 -8.48 -0.70 -3.12
CA LEU A 83 -7.81 0.20 -4.06
C LEU A 83 -7.76 1.66 -3.58
N ASP A 84 -8.55 2.00 -2.54
CA ASP A 84 -8.72 3.38 -2.08
C ASP A 84 -8.25 3.62 -0.64
N LEU A 85 -7.59 2.63 -0.02
CA LEU A 85 -7.03 2.81 1.31
C LEU A 85 -5.98 3.92 1.32
N ILE A 86 -6.19 4.91 2.18
CA ILE A 86 -5.24 6.00 2.41
C ILE A 86 -4.18 5.52 3.40
N TYR A 87 -2.94 5.51 2.98
CA TYR A 87 -1.77 5.30 3.82
C TYR A 87 -0.81 6.45 3.62
N ASP A 88 -0.23 6.95 4.69
CA ASP A 88 0.71 8.05 4.62
C ASP A 88 0.20 9.17 3.69
N ASP A 89 -1.01 9.64 3.96
CA ASP A 89 -1.69 10.74 3.26
C ASP A 89 -2.24 10.42 1.85
N LYS A 90 -1.93 9.29 1.22
CA LYS A 90 -2.25 9.04 -0.19
C LYS A 90 -2.98 7.72 -0.45
N THR A 91 -3.85 7.72 -1.46
CA THR A 91 -4.41 6.49 -2.04
C THR A 91 -3.39 5.80 -2.95
N PRO A 92 -3.57 4.50 -3.28
CA PRO A 92 -2.77 3.81 -4.28
C PRO A 92 -2.69 4.57 -5.62
N LEU A 93 -3.79 5.16 -6.09
CA LEU A 93 -3.81 5.94 -7.33
C LEU A 93 -2.91 7.19 -7.23
N MET A 94 -2.88 7.88 -6.10
CA MET A 94 -1.97 9.02 -5.88
C MET A 94 -0.51 8.58 -5.81
N TYR A 95 -0.24 7.36 -5.34
CA TYR A 95 1.12 6.78 -5.40
C TYR A 95 1.57 6.50 -6.82
N THR A 96 0.68 6.02 -7.72
CA THR A 96 1.05 5.86 -9.14
C THR A 96 1.46 7.19 -9.77
N VAL A 97 0.76 8.27 -9.41
CA VAL A 97 1.14 9.63 -9.84
C VAL A 97 2.49 10.05 -9.26
N LYS A 98 2.71 9.84 -7.95
CA LYS A 98 3.98 10.18 -7.30
C LYS A 98 5.18 9.50 -7.97
N TYR A 99 5.01 8.27 -8.43
CA TYR A 99 6.07 7.48 -9.07
C TYR A 99 6.01 7.48 -10.61
N GLY A 100 5.09 8.23 -11.21
CA GLY A 100 4.96 8.36 -12.67
C GLY A 100 4.55 7.06 -13.37
N ASN A 101 3.86 6.15 -12.67
CA ASN A 101 3.50 4.84 -13.20
C ASN A 101 2.12 4.87 -13.88
N LEU A 102 2.10 5.19 -15.17
CA LEU A 102 0.89 5.29 -15.98
C LEU A 102 0.15 3.95 -16.09
N ASP A 103 0.87 2.84 -16.25
CA ASP A 103 0.26 1.52 -16.44
C ASP A 103 -0.47 1.05 -15.18
N PHE A 104 0.12 1.27 -14.00
CA PHE A 104 -0.54 0.95 -12.75
C PHE A 104 -1.74 1.86 -12.49
N ALA A 105 -1.66 3.15 -12.86
CA ALA A 105 -2.79 4.07 -12.76
C ALA A 105 -3.96 3.60 -13.61
N LYS A 106 -3.72 3.19 -14.86
CA LYS A 106 -4.76 2.63 -15.73
C LYS A 106 -5.40 1.39 -15.12
N LEU A 107 -4.59 0.43 -14.65
CA LEU A 107 -5.09 -0.80 -14.01
C LEU A 107 -5.93 -0.51 -12.76
N LEU A 108 -5.54 0.45 -11.93
CA LEU A 108 -6.33 0.86 -10.77
C LEU A 108 -7.69 1.42 -11.20
N LEU A 109 -7.72 2.31 -12.19
CA LEU A 109 -8.95 2.93 -12.69
C LEU A 109 -9.88 1.90 -13.36
N GLU A 110 -9.33 0.99 -14.17
CA GLU A 110 -10.06 -0.11 -14.80
C GLU A 110 -10.72 -1.05 -13.77
N ASN A 111 -10.11 -1.17 -12.59
CA ASN A 111 -10.64 -1.97 -11.48
C ASN A 111 -11.47 -1.18 -10.47
N GLY A 112 -11.79 0.08 -10.76
CA GLY A 112 -12.73 0.88 -10.00
C GLY A 112 -12.14 1.73 -8.88
N ALA A 113 -10.84 2.00 -8.90
CA ALA A 113 -10.24 2.97 -7.96
C ALA A 113 -10.91 4.34 -8.09
N ASN A 114 -11.18 4.98 -6.96
CA ASN A 114 -11.87 6.25 -6.91
C ASN A 114 -10.94 7.41 -7.31
N LYS A 115 -11.06 7.88 -8.56
CA LYS A 115 -10.25 9.01 -9.06
C LYS A 115 -10.54 10.34 -8.35
N LYS A 116 -11.69 10.45 -7.67
CA LYS A 116 -12.10 11.65 -6.91
C LYS A 116 -11.72 11.59 -5.43
N ALA A 117 -11.10 10.50 -4.96
CA ALA A 117 -10.61 10.41 -3.59
C ALA A 117 -9.65 11.55 -3.28
N ILE A 118 -9.74 12.10 -2.08
CA ILE A 118 -8.89 13.20 -1.62
C ILE A 118 -7.92 12.71 -0.54
N SER A 119 -6.70 13.19 -0.62
CA SER A 119 -5.67 12.95 0.39
C SER A 119 -5.98 13.70 1.70
N ASN A 120 -5.26 13.40 2.78
CA ASN A 120 -5.38 14.17 4.02
C ASN A 120 -5.03 15.66 3.84
N LYS A 121 -4.35 16.02 2.75
CA LYS A 121 -4.02 17.41 2.36
C LYS A 121 -5.04 18.03 1.41
N GLY A 122 -6.17 17.36 1.15
CA GLY A 122 -7.24 17.86 0.31
C GLY A 122 -6.99 17.77 -1.21
N ASN A 123 -5.96 17.04 -1.65
CA ASN A 123 -5.61 16.91 -3.08
C ASN A 123 -6.12 15.58 -3.66
N THR A 124 -6.57 15.61 -4.90
CA THR A 124 -6.88 14.42 -5.71
C THR A 124 -5.63 13.89 -6.44
N ALA A 125 -5.74 12.71 -7.06
CA ALA A 125 -4.69 12.20 -7.94
C ALA A 125 -4.43 13.15 -9.13
N LEU A 126 -5.47 13.77 -9.66
CA LEU A 126 -5.36 14.77 -10.73
C LEU A 126 -4.58 16.01 -10.29
N ASP A 127 -4.82 16.52 -9.07
CA ASP A 127 -4.08 17.65 -8.53
C ASP A 127 -2.58 17.36 -8.42
N TYR A 128 -2.23 16.15 -7.96
CA TYR A 128 -0.84 15.72 -7.95
C TYR A 128 -0.25 15.57 -9.36
N ALA A 129 -1.02 15.04 -10.34
CA ALA A 129 -0.56 14.89 -11.71
C ALA A 129 -0.28 16.27 -12.36
N LYS A 130 -1.16 17.25 -12.13
CA LYS A 130 -0.95 18.65 -12.56
C LYS A 130 0.28 19.26 -11.89
N LYS A 131 0.43 19.07 -10.58
CA LYS A 131 1.58 19.58 -9.82
C LYS A 131 2.93 19.04 -10.34
N TYR A 132 2.97 17.80 -10.82
CA TYR A 132 4.17 17.15 -11.34
C TYR A 132 4.29 17.20 -12.87
N ASP A 133 3.42 17.95 -13.56
CA ASP A 133 3.35 18.11 -15.05
C ASP A 133 3.32 16.76 -15.80
N GLN A 134 2.55 15.80 -15.26
CA GLN A 134 2.46 14.45 -15.83
C GLN A 134 1.33 14.35 -16.84
N LYS A 135 1.56 14.80 -18.05
CA LYS A 135 0.55 14.99 -19.12
C LYS A 135 -0.29 13.75 -19.40
N GLU A 136 0.32 12.57 -19.47
CA GLU A 136 -0.41 11.32 -19.76
C GLU A 136 -1.30 10.89 -18.58
N LEU A 137 -0.85 11.09 -17.35
CA LEU A 137 -1.67 10.85 -16.15
C LEU A 137 -2.80 11.86 -16.02
N ILE A 138 -2.56 13.13 -16.35
CA ILE A 138 -3.61 14.16 -16.40
C ILE A 138 -4.73 13.72 -17.34
N LYS A 139 -4.43 13.24 -18.55
CA LYS A 139 -5.43 12.81 -19.54
C LYS A 139 -6.37 11.70 -19.03
N ILE A 140 -5.86 10.76 -18.25
CA ILE A 140 -6.68 9.65 -17.76
C ILE A 140 -7.39 9.96 -16.44
N LEU A 141 -6.94 10.97 -15.72
CA LEU A 141 -7.50 11.39 -14.42
C LEU A 141 -8.55 12.51 -14.57
N ASP A 142 -8.51 13.26 -15.65
CA ASP A 142 -9.47 14.32 -15.97
C ASP A 142 -10.82 13.71 -16.38
#